data_36a359e230d4f2a2919c4ec85c898999
#
_entry.id   36a359e230d4f2a2919c4ec85c898999
#
_cell.length_a   1.000
_cell.length_b   1.000
_cell.length_c   1.000
_cell.angle_alpha   90.00
_cell.angle_beta   90.00
_cell.angle_gamma   90.00
#
_symmetry.space_group_name_H-M   'P 1'
#
loop_
_entity.id
_entity.type
_entity.pdbx_description
1 polymer ?
#
loop_
_entity_poly.entity_id
_entity_poly.type
_entity_poly.pdbx_seq_one_letter_code
_entity_poly.pdbx_strand_id
1 'polypeptide(L)'
;MPQLGVVEDTLFVPMLGRIYASEHCPQVLYDPKALELKKKLPSGLLEQDRQSQYTLIASAVRSANMDRFIRAFLERRPDGVIVQLGCGLETAYYRCDNGKTHWYAVDLPHVIAYRRKLLPEPERETYLAGDAFAEDWIRQIRAGAPDAPILVAAGGLFHYFEEAKVLELLQLLRQFGEVEVVFDAVSKSGMAMMRKKYMRQVGHADAQMFFYVDSGKKLAQKIGGNAKILAEESYYNAIPKKGLLLATKACMGVSDRLRMVKMIHLRI
;
A
#
# COMPACT_ATOMS: atom_id res chain seq x y z
N MET A 1 15.27 22.84 -9.39
CA MET A 1 14.36 21.89 -8.70
C MET A 1 15.21 21.10 -7.73
N PRO A 2 14.82 20.86 -6.48
CA PRO A 2 15.59 19.95 -5.63
C PRO A 2 15.61 18.58 -6.33
N GLN A 3 16.79 17.98 -6.45
CA GLN A 3 16.91 16.60 -6.92
C GLN A 3 16.11 15.72 -5.96
N LEU A 4 15.03 15.15 -6.46
CA LEU A 4 14.24 14.15 -5.76
C LEU A 4 15.16 12.94 -5.58
N GLY A 5 15.32 12.43 -4.36
CA GLY A 5 16.18 11.27 -4.07
C GLY A 5 15.53 9.97 -4.57
N VAL A 6 16.27 8.87 -4.54
CA VAL A 6 15.84 7.52 -4.98
C VAL A 6 14.49 7.08 -4.36
N VAL A 7 14.17 7.54 -3.16
CA VAL A 7 12.89 7.25 -2.47
C VAL A 7 11.72 7.95 -3.16
N GLU A 8 11.93 9.12 -3.74
CA GLU A 8 10.88 9.91 -4.37
C GLU A 8 10.51 9.34 -5.75
N ASP A 9 11.44 8.73 -6.47
CA ASP A 9 11.13 8.01 -7.71
C ASP A 9 10.17 6.84 -7.46
N THR A 10 10.24 6.20 -6.27
CA THR A 10 9.32 5.11 -5.91
C THR A 10 7.89 5.59 -5.62
N LEU A 11 7.67 6.87 -5.27
CA LEU A 11 6.33 7.44 -5.02
C LEU A 11 5.48 7.52 -6.29
N PHE A 12 6.12 7.72 -7.43
CA PHE A 12 5.41 7.92 -8.70
C PHE A 12 4.97 6.61 -9.35
N VAL A 13 5.68 5.51 -9.16
CA VAL A 13 5.35 4.22 -9.78
C VAL A 13 3.91 3.77 -9.42
N PRO A 14 3.46 3.79 -8.16
CA PRO A 14 2.07 3.48 -7.82
C PRO A 14 1.07 4.49 -8.40
N MET A 15 1.42 5.77 -8.46
CA MET A 15 0.59 6.80 -9.06
C MET A 15 0.38 6.55 -10.55
N LEU A 16 1.45 6.29 -11.31
CA LEU A 16 1.38 5.97 -12.74
C LEU A 16 0.52 4.71 -13.00
N GLY A 17 0.63 3.70 -12.14
CA GLY A 17 -0.21 2.50 -12.21
C GLY A 17 -1.69 2.82 -12.04
N ARG A 18 -2.08 3.66 -11.08
CA ARG A 18 -3.48 4.10 -10.87
C ARG A 18 -3.99 4.95 -12.01
N ILE A 19 -3.18 5.88 -12.53
CA ILE A 19 -3.54 6.67 -13.73
C ILE A 19 -3.78 5.74 -14.91
N TYR A 20 -2.84 4.84 -15.20
CA TYR A 20 -2.97 3.88 -16.30
C TYR A 20 -4.23 3.01 -16.18
N ALA A 21 -4.48 2.45 -14.99
CA ALA A 21 -5.67 1.65 -14.76
C ALA A 21 -6.95 2.46 -14.98
N SER A 22 -7.01 3.69 -14.47
CA SER A 22 -8.18 4.56 -14.62
C SER A 22 -8.47 4.91 -16.08
N GLU A 23 -7.46 5.07 -16.92
CA GLU A 23 -7.59 5.40 -18.33
C GLU A 23 -7.89 4.18 -19.21
N HIS A 24 -7.26 3.03 -18.93
CA HIS A 24 -7.27 1.88 -19.84
C HIS A 24 -7.98 0.64 -19.28
N CYS A 25 -8.10 0.52 -17.96
CA CYS A 25 -8.66 -0.65 -17.29
C CYS A 25 -9.48 -0.26 -16.05
N PRO A 26 -10.49 0.64 -16.18
CA PRO A 26 -11.22 1.19 -15.03
C PRO A 26 -11.97 0.14 -14.20
N GLN A 27 -12.20 -1.05 -14.76
CA GLN A 27 -12.76 -2.19 -14.05
C GLN A 27 -11.78 -2.80 -13.02
N VAL A 28 -10.47 -2.55 -13.16
CA VAL A 28 -9.45 -2.93 -12.17
C VAL A 28 -9.40 -1.91 -11.05
N LEU A 29 -9.29 -0.64 -11.42
CA LEU A 29 -9.31 0.50 -10.51
C LEU A 29 -9.68 1.77 -11.27
N TYR A 30 -10.66 2.51 -10.76
CA TYR A 30 -10.96 3.85 -11.23
C TYR A 30 -10.65 4.87 -10.14
N ASP A 31 -9.66 5.72 -10.37
CA ASP A 31 -9.15 6.72 -9.43
C ASP A 31 -9.23 8.13 -10.05
N PRO A 32 -10.36 8.84 -9.91
CA PRO A 32 -10.53 10.17 -10.47
C PRO A 32 -9.52 11.17 -9.88
N LYS A 33 -9.09 10.97 -8.62
CA LYS A 33 -8.11 11.85 -7.98
C LYS A 33 -6.71 11.67 -8.59
N ALA A 34 -6.32 10.45 -8.92
CA ALA A 34 -5.07 10.20 -9.64
C ALA A 34 -5.09 10.84 -11.05
N LEU A 35 -6.23 10.80 -11.76
CA LEU A 35 -6.39 11.46 -13.04
C LEU A 35 -6.29 13.00 -12.92
N GLU A 36 -6.84 13.58 -11.86
CA GLU A 36 -6.68 15.02 -11.58
C GLU A 36 -5.19 15.38 -11.35
N LEU A 37 -4.50 14.55 -10.55
CA LEU A 37 -3.09 14.75 -10.23
C LEU A 37 -2.17 14.58 -11.44
N LYS A 38 -2.54 13.77 -12.43
CA LYS A 38 -1.77 13.60 -13.68
C LYS A 38 -1.35 14.95 -14.28
N LYS A 39 -2.25 15.96 -14.23
CA LYS A 39 -2.00 17.30 -14.77
C LYS A 39 -0.95 18.09 -13.99
N LYS A 40 -0.64 17.68 -12.76
CA LYS A 40 0.32 18.34 -11.86
C LYS A 40 1.66 17.60 -11.79
N LEU A 41 1.75 16.39 -12.39
CA LEU A 41 2.98 15.62 -12.42
C LEU A 41 3.99 16.22 -13.41
N PRO A 42 5.31 16.10 -13.14
CA PRO A 42 6.35 16.47 -14.08
C PRO A 42 6.18 15.71 -15.41
N SER A 43 6.24 16.43 -16.55
CA SER A 43 6.03 15.83 -17.88
C SER A 43 6.95 14.65 -18.18
N GLY A 44 8.21 14.72 -17.77
CA GLY A 44 9.18 13.63 -17.94
C GLY A 44 8.83 12.31 -17.26
N LEU A 45 7.99 12.33 -16.22
CA LEU A 45 7.51 11.09 -15.55
C LEU A 45 6.51 10.33 -16.42
N LEU A 46 5.68 11.05 -17.18
CA LEU A 46 4.68 10.44 -18.07
C LEU A 46 5.33 9.86 -19.34
N GLU A 47 6.48 10.43 -19.75
CA GLU A 47 7.23 10.02 -20.93
C GLU A 47 8.15 8.81 -20.65
N GLN A 48 8.50 8.53 -19.40
CA GLN A 48 9.27 7.36 -18.99
C GLN A 48 8.48 6.05 -19.06
N ASP A 49 7.32 6.03 -19.72
CA ASP A 49 6.36 4.91 -19.74
C ASP A 49 6.86 3.74 -20.63
N ARG A 50 8.04 3.22 -20.28
CA ARG A 50 8.57 1.92 -20.78
C ARG A 50 8.11 0.74 -19.94
N GLN A 51 7.19 0.97 -18.99
CA GLN A 51 6.72 -0.09 -18.11
C GLN A 51 5.70 -0.99 -18.82
N SER A 52 5.81 -2.30 -18.58
CA SER A 52 4.82 -3.25 -19.12
C SER A 52 3.45 -3.01 -18.47
N GLN A 53 2.36 -3.30 -19.22
CA GLN A 53 1.01 -3.26 -18.64
C GLN A 53 0.93 -4.05 -17.33
N TYR A 54 1.61 -5.21 -17.25
CA TYR A 54 1.64 -6.00 -16.02
C TYR A 54 2.18 -5.22 -14.83
N THR A 55 3.25 -4.45 -15.01
CA THR A 55 3.86 -3.66 -13.93
C THR A 55 2.91 -2.55 -13.44
N LEU A 56 2.32 -1.80 -14.38
CA LEU A 56 1.37 -0.72 -14.07
C LEU A 56 0.11 -1.28 -13.39
N ILE A 57 -0.46 -2.34 -13.95
CA ILE A 57 -1.64 -2.99 -13.37
C ILE A 57 -1.34 -3.61 -12.01
N ALA A 58 -0.15 -4.19 -11.78
CA ALA A 58 0.21 -4.72 -10.46
C ALA A 58 0.17 -3.64 -9.37
N SER A 59 0.63 -2.42 -9.68
CA SER A 59 0.52 -1.28 -8.75
C SER A 59 -0.92 -0.86 -8.50
N ALA A 60 -1.75 -0.78 -9.55
CA ALA A 60 -3.17 -0.46 -9.41
C ALA A 60 -3.94 -1.54 -8.62
N VAL A 61 -3.61 -2.81 -8.81
CA VAL A 61 -4.18 -3.95 -8.06
C VAL A 61 -3.89 -3.84 -6.56
N ARG A 62 -2.72 -3.31 -6.16
CA ARG A 62 -2.46 -3.02 -4.74
C ARG A 62 -3.53 -2.09 -4.17
N SER A 63 -3.74 -0.94 -4.82
CA SER A 63 -4.74 0.03 -4.37
C SER A 63 -6.15 -0.56 -4.39
N ALA A 64 -6.53 -1.31 -5.43
CA ALA A 64 -7.84 -1.97 -5.52
C ALA A 64 -8.07 -2.99 -4.38
N ASN A 65 -7.05 -3.78 -4.04
CA ASN A 65 -7.14 -4.70 -2.91
C ASN A 65 -7.23 -3.94 -1.58
N MET A 66 -6.39 -2.91 -1.36
CA MET A 66 -6.48 -2.08 -0.15
C MET A 66 -7.87 -1.47 0.00
N ASP A 67 -8.42 -0.89 -1.06
CA ASP A 67 -9.78 -0.33 -1.08
C ASP A 67 -10.82 -1.36 -0.65
N ARG A 68 -10.71 -2.61 -1.12
CA ARG A 68 -11.63 -3.69 -0.75
C ARG A 68 -11.57 -4.02 0.75
N PHE A 69 -10.38 -4.12 1.33
CA PHE A 69 -10.23 -4.36 2.77
C PHE A 69 -10.69 -3.17 3.61
N ILE A 70 -10.38 -1.95 3.18
CA ILE A 70 -10.82 -0.72 3.85
C ILE A 70 -12.35 -0.64 3.85
N ARG A 71 -13.01 -0.84 2.72
CA ARG A 71 -14.49 -0.83 2.64
C ARG A 71 -15.10 -1.90 3.52
N ALA A 72 -14.58 -3.14 3.47
CA ALA A 72 -15.06 -4.22 4.33
C ALA A 72 -14.86 -3.94 5.82
N PHE A 73 -13.81 -3.23 6.21
CA PHE A 73 -13.63 -2.75 7.57
C PHE A 73 -14.68 -1.69 7.92
N LEU A 74 -14.86 -0.67 7.08
CA LEU A 74 -15.81 0.42 7.30
C LEU A 74 -17.29 -0.04 7.31
N GLU A 75 -17.62 -1.10 6.57
CA GLU A 75 -18.95 -1.75 6.66
C GLU A 75 -19.21 -2.33 8.05
N ARG A 76 -18.19 -2.91 8.69
CA ARG A 76 -18.29 -3.47 10.05
C ARG A 76 -18.11 -2.44 11.15
N ARG A 77 -17.38 -1.38 10.88
CA ARG A 77 -16.94 -0.32 11.80
C ARG A 77 -17.05 1.04 11.12
N PRO A 78 -18.27 1.56 10.90
CA PRO A 78 -18.48 2.79 10.13
C PRO A 78 -17.91 4.06 10.79
N ASP A 79 -17.62 3.99 12.09
CA ASP A 79 -16.98 4.99 12.94
C ASP A 79 -15.50 4.66 13.26
N GLY A 80 -14.97 3.61 12.64
CA GLY A 80 -13.58 3.22 12.81
C GLY A 80 -12.61 4.22 12.18
N VAL A 81 -11.34 4.14 12.54
CA VAL A 81 -10.25 4.98 12.04
C VAL A 81 -9.43 4.21 11.01
N ILE A 82 -9.09 4.88 9.92
CA ILE A 82 -8.17 4.34 8.89
C ILE A 82 -6.82 5.04 9.02
N VAL A 83 -5.76 4.25 9.11
CA VAL A 83 -4.37 4.74 9.09
C VAL A 83 -3.68 4.22 7.83
N GLN A 84 -3.32 5.11 6.93
CA GLN A 84 -2.48 4.79 5.77
C GLN A 84 -1.03 4.96 6.18
N LEU A 85 -0.32 3.87 6.46
CA LEU A 85 1.08 3.87 6.88
C LEU A 85 2.00 3.74 5.66
N GLY A 86 2.98 4.65 5.53
CA GLY A 86 3.76 4.78 4.31
C GLY A 86 2.86 5.24 3.15
N CYS A 87 2.07 6.29 3.39
CA CYS A 87 0.97 6.70 2.51
C CYS A 87 1.43 7.20 1.14
N GLY A 88 2.65 7.71 1.00
CA GLY A 88 3.14 8.28 -0.24
C GLY A 88 2.14 9.25 -0.89
N LEU A 89 1.81 8.97 -2.14
CA LEU A 89 0.78 9.69 -2.90
C LEU A 89 -0.51 8.87 -3.07
N GLU A 90 -0.80 7.93 -2.13
CA GLU A 90 -2.03 7.13 -2.18
C GLU A 90 -3.28 8.02 -2.02
N THR A 91 -4.34 7.67 -2.75
CA THR A 91 -5.59 8.42 -2.87
C THR A 91 -6.80 7.63 -2.39
N ALA A 92 -6.58 6.59 -1.56
CA ALA A 92 -7.63 5.71 -1.07
C ALA A 92 -8.74 6.47 -0.30
N TYR A 93 -8.38 7.54 0.41
CA TYR A 93 -9.37 8.42 1.04
C TYR A 93 -10.47 8.84 0.06
N TYR A 94 -10.09 9.35 -1.13
CA TYR A 94 -11.04 9.84 -2.13
C TYR A 94 -11.89 8.74 -2.78
N ARG A 95 -11.48 7.46 -2.65
CA ARG A 95 -12.20 6.30 -3.20
C ARG A 95 -13.04 5.56 -2.18
N CYS A 96 -12.68 5.67 -0.88
CA CYS A 96 -13.22 4.79 0.16
C CYS A 96 -13.85 5.53 1.33
N ASP A 97 -13.72 6.86 1.43
CA ASP A 97 -14.32 7.62 2.52
C ASP A 97 -15.84 7.43 2.59
N ASN A 98 -16.36 7.16 3.79
CA ASN A 98 -17.77 6.94 4.05
C ASN A 98 -18.49 8.19 4.60
N GLY A 99 -17.81 9.34 4.64
CA GLY A 99 -18.33 10.61 5.14
C GLY A 99 -18.40 10.72 6.68
N LYS A 100 -17.90 9.74 7.42
CA LYS A 100 -17.94 9.69 8.89
C LYS A 100 -16.57 9.43 9.50
N THR A 101 -15.81 8.52 8.90
CA THR A 101 -14.51 8.04 9.38
C THR A 101 -13.47 9.15 9.33
N HIS A 102 -12.65 9.24 10.37
CA HIS A 102 -11.41 10.02 10.31
C HIS A 102 -10.26 9.16 9.81
N TRP A 103 -9.45 9.75 8.93
CA TRP A 103 -8.31 9.10 8.30
C TRP A 103 -7.01 9.76 8.76
N TYR A 104 -5.95 8.97 8.80
CA TYR A 104 -4.60 9.45 9.05
C TYR A 104 -3.66 8.94 7.96
N ALA A 105 -2.96 9.83 7.30
CA ALA A 105 -1.91 9.51 6.34
C ALA A 105 -0.55 9.78 7.00
N VAL A 106 0.18 8.70 7.27
CA VAL A 106 1.46 8.74 8.00
C VAL A 106 2.60 8.42 7.05
N ASP A 107 3.60 9.28 6.97
CA ASP A 107 4.82 9.07 6.18
C ASP A 107 5.95 10.00 6.65
N LEU A 108 7.14 9.80 6.12
CA LEU A 108 8.30 10.62 6.43
C LEU A 108 8.04 12.11 6.15
N PRO A 109 8.66 13.02 6.93
CA PRO A 109 8.36 14.46 6.85
C PRO A 109 8.47 15.06 5.44
N HIS A 110 9.47 14.66 4.65
CA HIS A 110 9.65 15.14 3.28
C HIS A 110 8.56 14.61 2.32
N VAL A 111 8.07 13.37 2.54
CA VAL A 111 6.97 12.77 1.76
C VAL A 111 5.66 13.50 2.06
N ILE A 112 5.35 13.74 3.34
CA ILE A 112 4.16 14.50 3.75
C ILE A 112 4.21 15.93 3.22
N ALA A 113 5.38 16.59 3.28
CA ALA A 113 5.55 17.92 2.72
C ALA A 113 5.29 17.95 1.20
N TYR A 114 5.72 16.90 0.49
CA TYR A 114 5.45 16.76 -0.95
C TYR A 114 3.98 16.43 -1.22
N ARG A 115 3.38 15.51 -0.45
CA ARG A 115 1.95 15.17 -0.52
C ARG A 115 1.08 16.42 -0.39
N ARG A 116 1.33 17.29 0.59
CA ARG A 116 0.58 18.55 0.81
C ARG A 116 0.59 19.50 -0.38
N LYS A 117 1.67 19.51 -1.18
CA LYS A 117 1.75 20.35 -2.40
C LYS A 117 0.81 19.86 -3.50
N LEU A 118 0.61 18.54 -3.61
CA LEU A 118 -0.20 17.94 -4.66
C LEU A 118 -1.65 17.69 -4.21
N LEU A 119 -1.82 17.25 -2.98
CA LEU A 119 -3.07 16.87 -2.35
C LEU A 119 -3.27 17.75 -1.11
N PRO A 120 -4.10 18.78 -1.15
CA PRO A 120 -4.49 19.51 0.04
C PRO A 120 -5.11 18.55 1.06
N GLU A 121 -4.80 18.74 2.33
CA GLU A 121 -5.31 17.92 3.44
C GLU A 121 -6.84 18.05 3.53
N PRO A 122 -7.59 16.95 3.38
CA PRO A 122 -9.05 17.00 3.45
C PRO A 122 -9.54 17.17 4.89
N GLU A 123 -10.81 17.54 5.08
CA GLU A 123 -11.38 17.76 6.39
C GLU A 123 -11.30 16.54 7.33
N ARG A 124 -11.48 15.33 6.78
CA ARG A 124 -11.47 14.09 7.55
C ARG A 124 -10.21 13.22 7.34
N GLU A 125 -9.15 13.77 6.76
CA GLU A 125 -7.85 13.09 6.66
C GLU A 125 -6.75 13.99 7.23
N THR A 126 -6.07 13.56 8.27
CA THR A 126 -4.93 14.28 8.88
C THR A 126 -3.62 13.70 8.37
N TYR A 127 -2.71 14.57 7.92
CA TYR A 127 -1.38 14.19 7.47
C TYR A 127 -0.37 14.29 8.63
N LEU A 128 0.15 13.15 9.05
CA LEU A 128 1.14 13.04 10.13
C LEU A 128 2.53 12.78 9.55
N ALA A 129 3.43 13.71 9.80
CA ALA A 129 4.84 13.58 9.45
C ALA A 129 5.58 12.82 10.55
N GLY A 130 6.06 11.61 10.28
CA GLY A 130 6.75 10.80 11.26
C GLY A 130 7.39 9.55 10.66
N ASP A 131 8.33 8.99 11.40
CA ASP A 131 8.87 7.66 11.12
C ASP A 131 7.83 6.61 11.55
N ALA A 132 7.60 5.59 10.72
CA ALA A 132 6.70 4.47 11.05
C ALA A 132 7.06 3.79 12.39
N PHE A 133 8.32 3.83 12.80
CA PHE A 133 8.84 3.23 14.04
C PHE A 133 8.79 4.18 15.25
N ALA A 134 8.34 5.43 15.07
CA ALA A 134 8.15 6.36 16.20
C ALA A 134 6.77 6.16 16.83
N GLU A 135 6.67 6.40 18.15
CA GLU A 135 5.39 6.27 18.87
C GLU A 135 4.50 7.51 18.77
N ASP A 136 5.08 8.67 18.40
CA ASP A 136 4.40 9.95 18.48
C ASP A 136 3.12 10.02 17.66
N TRP A 137 3.12 9.49 16.43
CA TRP A 137 1.95 9.47 15.58
C TRP A 137 0.85 8.54 16.13
N ILE A 138 1.21 7.43 16.80
CA ILE A 138 0.27 6.51 17.47
C ILE A 138 -0.42 7.26 18.63
N ARG A 139 0.36 7.96 19.46
CA ARG A 139 -0.17 8.76 20.56
C ARG A 139 -1.10 9.86 20.07
N GLN A 140 -0.75 10.55 18.98
CA GLN A 140 -1.62 11.58 18.39
C GLN A 140 -2.95 11.00 17.91
N ILE A 141 -2.93 9.87 17.22
CA ILE A 141 -4.16 9.20 16.75
C ILE A 141 -5.01 8.76 17.94
N ARG A 142 -4.43 8.15 18.96
CA ARG A 142 -5.17 7.72 20.16
C ARG A 142 -5.72 8.88 20.97
N ALA A 143 -5.03 10.01 21.04
CA ALA A 143 -5.55 11.22 21.69
C ALA A 143 -6.81 11.75 20.99
N GLY A 144 -6.88 11.67 19.65
CA GLY A 144 -8.04 12.07 18.86
C GLY A 144 -9.17 11.03 18.79
N ALA A 145 -8.85 9.74 19.00
CA ALA A 145 -9.79 8.63 18.86
C ALA A 145 -9.47 7.50 19.86
N PRO A 146 -9.68 7.71 21.18
CA PRO A 146 -9.19 6.84 22.25
C PRO A 146 -9.71 5.40 22.16
N ASP A 147 -10.98 5.22 21.80
CA ASP A 147 -11.66 3.91 21.79
C ASP A 147 -12.04 3.43 20.38
N ALA A 148 -11.69 4.19 19.34
CA ALA A 148 -12.08 3.84 17.98
C ALA A 148 -11.39 2.56 17.51
N PRO A 149 -12.11 1.65 16.82
CA PRO A 149 -11.50 0.55 16.08
C PRO A 149 -10.56 1.10 14.99
N ILE A 150 -9.40 0.50 14.84
CA ILE A 150 -8.38 0.99 13.89
C ILE A 150 -8.05 -0.08 12.85
N LEU A 151 -7.99 0.33 11.58
CA LEU A 151 -7.37 -0.39 10.50
C LEU A 151 -6.11 0.35 10.03
N VAL A 152 -4.96 -0.31 10.11
CA VAL A 152 -3.71 0.17 9.49
C VAL A 152 -3.56 -0.48 8.12
N ALA A 153 -3.51 0.32 7.07
CA ALA A 153 -3.27 -0.09 5.70
C ALA A 153 -1.83 0.29 5.29
N ALA A 154 -0.97 -0.71 5.05
CA ALA A 154 0.44 -0.53 4.71
C ALA A 154 0.74 -1.10 3.31
N GLY A 155 0.42 -0.35 2.27
CA GLY A 155 0.60 -0.76 0.88
C GLY A 155 2.00 -0.46 0.35
N GLY A 156 2.75 -1.51 -0.03
CA GLY A 156 4.07 -1.34 -0.62
C GLY A 156 5.16 -0.93 0.36
N LEU A 157 4.96 -1.11 1.65
CA LEU A 157 5.87 -0.61 2.68
C LEU A 157 6.78 -1.71 3.25
N PHE A 158 6.21 -2.82 3.71
CA PHE A 158 6.93 -3.76 4.58
C PHE A 158 8.11 -4.48 3.91
N HIS A 159 8.08 -4.66 2.60
CA HIS A 159 9.18 -5.37 1.92
C HIS A 159 10.51 -4.61 1.92
N TYR A 160 10.53 -3.32 2.24
CA TYR A 160 11.78 -2.55 2.34
C TYR A 160 12.49 -2.72 3.68
N PHE A 161 11.88 -3.39 4.65
CA PHE A 161 12.45 -3.62 5.96
C PHE A 161 12.85 -5.09 6.15
N GLU A 162 13.83 -5.33 7.02
CA GLU A 162 14.13 -6.68 7.50
C GLU A 162 13.00 -7.21 8.38
N GLU A 163 12.85 -8.54 8.45
CA GLU A 163 11.77 -9.19 9.21
C GLU A 163 11.72 -8.71 10.67
N ALA A 164 12.87 -8.55 11.32
CA ALA A 164 12.94 -8.08 12.71
C ALA A 164 12.29 -6.70 12.85
N LYS A 165 12.54 -5.79 11.90
CA LYS A 165 11.97 -4.44 11.90
C LYS A 165 10.45 -4.46 11.64
N VAL A 166 9.98 -5.33 10.75
CA VAL A 166 8.52 -5.48 10.54
C VAL A 166 7.85 -6.02 11.81
N LEU A 167 8.46 -7.00 12.49
CA LEU A 167 7.92 -7.52 13.75
C LEU A 167 7.93 -6.44 14.84
N GLU A 168 8.99 -5.62 14.95
CA GLU A 168 9.07 -4.47 15.85
C GLU A 168 7.92 -3.48 15.60
N LEU A 169 7.68 -3.12 14.34
CA LEU A 169 6.58 -2.24 13.94
C LEU A 169 5.21 -2.85 14.31
N LEU A 170 4.99 -4.13 14.04
CA LEU A 170 3.74 -4.80 14.41
C LEU A 170 3.53 -4.85 15.93
N GLN A 171 4.61 -4.99 16.72
CA GLN A 171 4.53 -4.87 18.18
C GLN A 171 4.20 -3.44 18.61
N LEU A 172 4.81 -2.44 17.96
CA LEU A 172 4.53 -1.04 18.22
C LEU A 172 3.05 -0.69 17.97
N LEU A 173 2.45 -1.21 16.91
CA LEU A 173 1.03 -1.00 16.58
C LEU A 173 0.08 -1.53 17.67
N ARG A 174 0.51 -2.48 18.52
CA ARG A 174 -0.30 -2.95 19.67
C ARG A 174 -0.60 -1.85 20.68
N GLN A 175 0.12 -0.74 20.66
CA GLN A 175 -0.22 0.43 21.48
C GLN A 175 -1.60 1.03 21.13
N PHE A 176 -2.14 0.70 19.94
CA PHE A 176 -3.55 0.98 19.61
C PHE A 176 -4.56 0.08 20.34
N GLY A 177 -4.12 -0.90 21.14
CA GLY A 177 -4.97 -1.98 21.63
C GLY A 177 -5.23 -3.00 20.54
N GLU A 178 -6.48 -3.49 20.39
CA GLU A 178 -6.84 -4.36 19.28
C GLU A 178 -6.86 -3.56 17.97
N VAL A 179 -5.99 -3.92 17.02
CA VAL A 179 -5.84 -3.25 15.73
C VAL A 179 -5.85 -4.26 14.58
N GLU A 180 -6.54 -3.93 13.50
CA GLU A 180 -6.46 -4.66 12.24
C GLU A 180 -5.36 -4.06 11.36
N VAL A 181 -4.56 -4.91 10.71
CA VAL A 181 -3.48 -4.48 9.81
C VAL A 181 -3.62 -5.20 8.48
N VAL A 182 -3.64 -4.46 7.39
CA VAL A 182 -3.65 -5.01 6.03
C VAL A 182 -2.45 -4.54 5.24
N PHE A 183 -1.78 -5.46 4.54
CA PHE A 183 -0.61 -5.16 3.72
C PHE A 183 -0.44 -6.18 2.59
N ASP A 184 0.30 -5.79 1.56
CA ASP A 184 0.74 -6.71 0.52
C ASP A 184 2.10 -7.33 0.88
N ALA A 185 2.27 -8.61 0.58
CA ALA A 185 3.49 -9.33 0.84
C ALA A 185 3.89 -10.22 -0.35
N VAL A 186 5.19 -10.36 -0.56
CA VAL A 186 5.76 -11.33 -1.51
C VAL A 186 6.15 -12.61 -0.78
N SER A 187 6.13 -13.75 -1.47
CA SER A 187 6.74 -14.98 -0.97
C SER A 187 8.25 -14.97 -1.21
N LYS A 188 8.99 -15.87 -0.58
CA LYS A 188 10.44 -16.02 -0.81
C LYS A 188 10.76 -16.24 -2.29
N SER A 189 9.98 -17.09 -2.98
CA SER A 189 10.12 -17.33 -4.42
C SER A 189 9.75 -16.10 -5.25
N GLY A 190 8.69 -15.39 -4.88
CA GLY A 190 8.27 -14.13 -5.51
C GLY A 190 9.36 -13.07 -5.40
N MET A 191 9.94 -12.90 -4.22
CA MET A 191 11.05 -11.99 -3.98
C MET A 191 12.28 -12.32 -4.86
N ALA A 192 12.66 -13.60 -4.93
CA ALA A 192 13.78 -14.03 -5.76
C ALA A 192 13.56 -13.70 -7.25
N MET A 193 12.33 -13.90 -7.75
CA MET A 193 11.96 -13.54 -9.13
C MET A 193 11.98 -12.03 -9.34
N MET A 194 11.42 -11.24 -8.41
CA MET A 194 11.41 -9.78 -8.50
C MET A 194 12.83 -9.21 -8.50
N ARG A 195 13.72 -9.66 -7.61
CA ARG A 195 15.15 -9.27 -7.60
C ARG A 195 15.82 -9.55 -8.93
N LYS A 196 15.61 -10.74 -9.52
CA LYS A 196 16.20 -11.11 -10.82
C LYS A 196 15.69 -10.22 -11.97
N LYS A 197 14.42 -9.80 -11.92
CA LYS A 197 13.81 -8.91 -12.91
C LYS A 197 14.27 -7.45 -12.72
N TYR A 198 14.31 -6.96 -11.50
CA TYR A 198 14.75 -5.60 -11.15
C TYR A 198 16.23 -5.39 -11.50
N MET A 199 17.11 -6.34 -11.18
CA MET A 199 18.53 -6.30 -11.54
C MET A 199 18.77 -6.20 -13.07
N ARG A 200 17.79 -6.61 -13.89
CA ARG A 200 17.88 -6.52 -15.34
C ARG A 200 17.31 -5.25 -15.96
N GLN A 201 16.38 -4.57 -15.30
CA GLN A 201 15.63 -3.47 -15.88
C GLN A 201 16.00 -2.08 -15.37
N VAL A 202 16.49 -1.98 -14.15
CA VAL A 202 16.75 -0.69 -13.50
C VAL A 202 18.09 -0.81 -12.79
N GLY A 203 19.09 -0.06 -13.24
CA GLY A 203 20.40 0.01 -12.61
C GLY A 203 20.39 0.61 -11.18
N HIS A 204 19.27 0.59 -10.50
CA HIS A 204 19.09 1.05 -9.12
C HIS A 204 19.22 -0.12 -8.14
N ALA A 205 20.44 -0.31 -7.65
CA ALA A 205 20.78 -1.30 -6.61
C ALA A 205 20.14 -0.99 -5.23
N ASP A 206 19.52 0.17 -5.07
CA ASP A 206 19.20 0.72 -3.74
C ASP A 206 17.79 0.39 -3.19
N ALA A 207 16.88 -0.15 -4.00
CA ALA A 207 15.58 -0.62 -3.51
C ALA A 207 15.62 -2.11 -3.17
N GLN A 208 16.48 -2.51 -2.23
CA GLN A 208 16.53 -3.89 -1.75
C GLN A 208 15.25 -4.25 -1.02
N MET A 209 14.65 -5.39 -1.40
CA MET A 209 13.51 -5.98 -0.69
C MET A 209 14.02 -7.07 0.26
N PHE A 210 13.58 -7.03 1.51
CA PHE A 210 14.05 -7.93 2.58
C PHE A 210 12.93 -8.82 3.10
N PHE A 211 11.78 -8.23 3.44
CA PHE A 211 10.67 -8.93 4.05
C PHE A 211 9.83 -9.72 3.06
N TYR A 212 9.54 -10.98 3.42
CA TYR A 212 8.64 -11.86 2.67
C TYR A 212 7.76 -12.68 3.61
N VAL A 213 6.61 -13.13 3.12
CA VAL A 213 5.67 -13.96 3.87
C VAL A 213 5.29 -15.19 3.05
N ASP A 214 5.82 -16.35 3.43
CA ASP A 214 5.41 -17.62 2.81
C ASP A 214 4.08 -18.12 3.39
N SER A 215 3.81 -17.85 4.68
CA SER A 215 2.60 -18.26 5.38
C SER A 215 2.20 -17.22 6.43
N GLY A 216 0.99 -16.70 6.32
CA GLY A 216 0.41 -15.80 7.32
C GLY A 216 0.32 -16.46 8.70
N LYS A 217 -0.01 -17.75 8.76
CA LYS A 217 -0.04 -18.51 10.05
C LYS A 217 1.32 -18.47 10.76
N LYS A 218 2.42 -18.70 10.02
CA LYS A 218 3.78 -18.60 10.58
C LYS A 218 4.12 -17.18 11.01
N LEU A 219 3.68 -16.17 10.24
CA LEU A 219 3.85 -14.77 10.62
C LEU A 219 3.11 -14.46 11.93
N ALA A 220 1.84 -14.86 12.06
CA ALA A 220 1.09 -14.66 13.30
C ALA A 220 1.76 -15.32 14.51
N GLN A 221 2.34 -16.53 14.34
CA GLN A 221 3.12 -17.20 15.39
C GLN A 221 4.36 -16.40 15.80
N LYS A 222 5.07 -15.78 14.83
CA LYS A 222 6.25 -14.93 15.12
C LYS A 222 5.86 -13.64 15.82
N ILE A 223 4.73 -13.03 15.45
CA ILE A 223 4.19 -11.84 16.12
C ILE A 223 3.82 -12.19 17.58
N GLY A 224 3.30 -13.40 17.79
CA GLY A 224 2.94 -13.89 19.13
C GLY A 224 1.70 -13.22 19.72
N GLY A 225 1.46 -13.49 21.02
CA GLY A 225 0.29 -12.96 21.74
C GLY A 225 -1.03 -13.43 21.11
N ASN A 226 -1.96 -12.50 20.90
CA ASN A 226 -3.28 -12.73 20.30
C ASN A 226 -3.31 -12.54 18.78
N ALA A 227 -2.16 -12.44 18.11
CA ALA A 227 -2.09 -12.21 16.68
C ALA A 227 -2.82 -13.31 15.89
N LYS A 228 -3.73 -12.89 15.01
CA LYS A 228 -4.60 -13.77 14.22
C LYS A 228 -4.67 -13.32 12.78
N ILE A 229 -4.51 -14.25 11.83
CA ILE A 229 -4.77 -13.97 10.42
C ILE A 229 -6.28 -13.95 10.20
N LEU A 230 -6.79 -12.84 9.71
CA LEU A 230 -8.18 -12.66 9.29
C LEU A 230 -8.37 -13.08 7.83
N ALA A 231 -7.38 -12.75 6.97
CA ALA A 231 -7.35 -13.20 5.58
C ALA A 231 -5.91 -13.33 5.07
N GLU A 232 -5.67 -14.35 4.23
CA GLU A 232 -4.48 -14.51 3.38
C GLU A 232 -4.99 -14.83 1.97
N GLU A 233 -4.90 -13.88 1.05
CA GLU A 233 -5.52 -13.98 -0.27
C GLU A 233 -4.49 -13.82 -1.38
N SER A 234 -4.70 -14.54 -2.49
CA SER A 234 -3.94 -14.32 -3.73
C SER A 234 -4.20 -12.92 -4.28
N TYR A 235 -3.14 -12.26 -4.73
CA TYR A 235 -3.14 -10.84 -5.06
C TYR A 235 -4.08 -10.45 -6.21
N TYR A 236 -4.19 -11.32 -7.23
CA TYR A 236 -5.00 -11.06 -8.43
C TYR A 236 -6.34 -11.78 -8.45
N ASN A 237 -6.67 -12.58 -7.42
CA ASN A 237 -7.85 -13.44 -7.44
C ASN A 237 -9.17 -12.64 -7.58
N ALA A 238 -9.31 -11.57 -6.82
CA ALA A 238 -10.51 -10.73 -6.81
C ALA A 238 -10.53 -9.67 -7.94
N ILE A 239 -9.53 -9.65 -8.82
CA ILE A 239 -9.35 -8.59 -9.82
C ILE A 239 -9.99 -8.95 -11.15
N PRO A 240 -10.86 -8.09 -11.70
CA PRO A 240 -11.43 -8.27 -13.04
C PRO A 240 -10.34 -8.30 -14.12
N LYS A 241 -10.36 -9.31 -14.99
CA LYS A 241 -9.33 -9.51 -16.04
C LYS A 241 -9.80 -9.08 -17.43
N LYS A 242 -11.03 -8.58 -17.57
CA LYS A 242 -11.58 -8.08 -18.85
C LYS A 242 -10.72 -6.90 -19.32
N GLY A 243 -10.42 -6.80 -20.61
CA GLY A 243 -9.65 -5.69 -21.19
C GLY A 243 -8.13 -5.75 -20.98
N LEU A 244 -7.60 -6.65 -20.13
CA LEU A 244 -6.17 -6.83 -19.97
C LEU A 244 -5.57 -7.64 -21.13
N LEU A 245 -4.31 -7.35 -21.49
CA LEU A 245 -3.53 -8.13 -22.46
C LEU A 245 -3.37 -9.58 -22.01
N LEU A 246 -3.32 -10.52 -22.95
CA LEU A 246 -3.14 -11.94 -22.67
C LEU A 246 -1.87 -12.22 -21.85
N ALA A 247 -0.76 -11.54 -22.18
CA ALA A 247 0.50 -11.65 -21.43
C ALA A 247 0.33 -11.20 -19.97
N THR A 248 -0.39 -10.10 -19.72
CA THR A 248 -0.70 -9.63 -18.37
C THR A 248 -1.54 -10.66 -17.59
N LYS A 249 -2.59 -11.20 -18.21
CA LYS A 249 -3.43 -12.25 -17.62
C LYS A 249 -2.62 -13.50 -17.25
N ALA A 250 -1.73 -13.92 -18.15
CA ALA A 250 -0.85 -15.07 -17.94
C ALA A 250 0.09 -14.82 -16.74
N CYS A 251 0.74 -13.64 -16.68
CA CYS A 251 1.59 -13.27 -15.54
C CYS A 251 0.81 -13.25 -14.22
N MET A 252 -0.41 -12.69 -14.18
CA MET A 252 -1.27 -12.68 -13.00
C MET A 252 -1.62 -14.11 -12.57
N GLY A 253 -2.00 -14.98 -13.52
CA GLY A 253 -2.32 -16.38 -13.26
C GLY A 253 -1.14 -17.17 -12.70
N VAL A 254 0.05 -16.99 -13.24
CA VAL A 254 1.29 -17.61 -12.74
C VAL A 254 1.61 -17.11 -11.33
N SER A 255 1.52 -15.81 -11.11
CA SER A 255 1.77 -15.20 -9.79
C SER A 255 0.83 -15.76 -8.72
N ASP A 256 -0.47 -15.86 -9.00
CA ASP A 256 -1.45 -16.41 -8.06
C ASP A 256 -1.25 -17.92 -7.84
N ARG A 257 -1.03 -18.69 -8.91
CA ARG A 257 -0.81 -20.14 -8.82
C ARG A 257 0.43 -20.49 -7.97
N LEU A 258 1.49 -19.70 -8.10
CA LEU A 258 2.74 -19.85 -7.33
C LEU A 258 2.72 -19.07 -6.01
N ARG A 259 1.60 -18.41 -5.67
CA ARG A 259 1.46 -17.58 -4.46
C ARG A 259 2.60 -16.59 -4.28
N MET A 260 3.01 -15.95 -5.38
CA MET A 260 4.20 -15.09 -5.39
C MET A 260 3.95 -13.77 -4.66
N VAL A 261 2.75 -13.22 -4.82
CA VAL A 261 2.28 -12.00 -4.14
C VAL A 261 0.92 -12.29 -3.51
N LYS A 262 0.67 -11.74 -2.35
CA LYS A 262 -0.56 -11.94 -1.60
C LYS A 262 -0.95 -10.72 -0.78
N MET A 263 -2.20 -10.66 -0.37
CA MET A 263 -2.69 -9.75 0.65
C MET A 263 -2.74 -10.47 1.98
N ILE A 264 -2.25 -9.84 3.01
CA ILE A 264 -2.33 -10.30 4.41
C ILE A 264 -3.19 -9.32 5.18
N HIS A 265 -4.21 -9.83 5.85
CA HIS A 265 -5.03 -9.09 6.79
C HIS A 265 -4.97 -9.81 8.13
N LEU A 266 -4.53 -9.15 9.15
CA LEU A 266 -4.34 -9.71 10.48
C LEU A 266 -4.88 -8.77 11.56
N ARG A 267 -5.13 -9.33 12.74
CA ARG A 267 -5.45 -8.63 13.97
C ARG A 267 -4.34 -8.92 14.99
N ILE A 268 -3.91 -7.89 15.70
CA ILE A 268 -2.87 -7.97 16.72
C ILE A 268 -3.27 -7.22 17.99
#